data_d7453db94da7cbdafc1695eb46e28947
#
_entry.id   d7453db94da7cbdafc1695eb46e28947
#
_cell.length_a   1.000
_cell.length_b   1.000
_cell.length_c   1.000
_cell.angle_alpha   90.00
_cell.angle_beta   90.00
_cell.angle_gamma   90.00
#
_symmetry.space_group_name_H-M   'P 1'
#
loop_
_entity.id
_entity.type
_entity.pdbx_description
1 polymer ?
#
loop_
_entity_poly.entity_id
_entity_poly.type
_entity_poly.pdbx_seq_one_letter_code
_entity_poly.pdbx_strand_id
1 'polypeptide(L)'
;MSTGIKKLQEEYKFIRKSGILVSIKGTAKPVQKDILHWFGFIEGPKNSPYDKGIYYFEMKFTTDYPNKAPIDVRMKTPIYHENISNSQGHICFSYLSNWQNKNDIAGIAFAIFDLLRYPNPGNPYNSTNLSKAKEFNQNYAMRQQTYDWNNSWDIGWNF
;
A
#
# COMPACT_ATOMS: atom_id res chain seq x y z
N MET A 1 0.06 -16.37 22.50
CA MET A 1 -0.02 -15.52 21.29
C MET A 1 1.09 -14.48 21.36
N SER A 2 1.81 -14.29 20.28
CA SER A 2 2.89 -13.29 20.25
C SER A 2 2.33 -11.87 20.33
N THR A 3 3.14 -10.94 20.86
CA THR A 3 2.77 -9.53 20.91
C THR A 3 2.57 -8.93 19.51
N GLY A 4 3.34 -9.39 18.53
CA GLY A 4 3.19 -8.95 17.15
C GLY A 4 1.85 -9.34 16.53
N ILE A 5 1.44 -10.58 16.71
CA ILE A 5 0.13 -11.04 16.24
C ILE A 5 -0.99 -10.24 16.89
N LYS A 6 -0.92 -10.05 18.22
CA LYS A 6 -1.91 -9.28 18.95
C LYS A 6 -1.97 -7.83 18.45
N LYS A 7 -0.81 -7.21 18.22
CA LYS A 7 -0.73 -5.85 17.69
C LYS A 7 -1.39 -5.75 16.32
N LEU A 8 -1.13 -6.68 15.41
CA LEU A 8 -1.74 -6.70 14.09
C LEU A 8 -3.27 -6.86 14.16
N GLN A 9 -3.76 -7.70 15.07
CA GLN A 9 -5.20 -7.85 15.29
C GLN A 9 -5.83 -6.55 15.80
N GLU A 10 -5.17 -5.86 16.71
CA GLU A 10 -5.63 -4.57 17.24
C GLU A 10 -5.65 -3.50 16.14
N GLU A 11 -4.63 -3.45 15.29
CA GLU A 11 -4.58 -2.52 14.16
C GLU A 11 -5.70 -2.79 13.15
N TYR A 12 -5.99 -4.05 12.87
CA TYR A 12 -7.10 -4.41 11.99
C TYR A 12 -8.43 -3.88 12.53
N LYS A 13 -8.69 -4.10 13.82
CA LYS A 13 -9.89 -3.58 14.46
C LYS A 13 -9.94 -2.05 14.39
N PHE A 14 -8.82 -1.40 14.65
CA PHE A 14 -8.73 0.06 14.62
C PHE A 14 -9.02 0.62 13.21
N ILE A 15 -8.36 0.08 12.19
CA ILE A 15 -8.56 0.52 10.80
C ILE A 15 -10.04 0.36 10.41
N ARG A 16 -10.64 -0.77 10.73
CA ARG A 16 -12.02 -1.07 10.38
C ARG A 16 -13.02 -0.16 11.10
N LYS A 17 -12.80 0.08 12.40
CA LYS A 17 -13.75 0.85 13.22
C LYS A 17 -13.58 2.36 13.10
N SER A 18 -12.34 2.83 12.99
CA SER A 18 -12.05 4.27 12.95
C SER A 18 -12.31 4.90 11.59
N GLY A 19 -12.23 4.11 10.51
CA GLY A 19 -12.27 4.64 9.16
C GLY A 19 -11.11 5.57 8.85
N ILE A 20 -9.96 5.39 9.51
CA ILE A 20 -8.81 6.29 9.38
C ILE A 20 -8.30 6.42 7.93
N LEU A 21 -8.48 5.39 7.11
CA LEU A 21 -8.02 5.40 5.72
C LEU A 21 -9.05 5.94 4.72
N VAL A 22 -10.25 6.34 5.20
CA VAL A 22 -11.31 6.87 4.33
C VAL A 22 -10.88 8.15 3.62
N SER A 23 -10.07 9.00 4.26
CA SER A 23 -9.61 10.26 3.66
C SER A 23 -8.78 10.07 2.39
N ILE A 24 -8.10 8.92 2.26
CA ILE A 24 -7.34 8.56 1.06
C ILE A 24 -8.09 7.50 0.24
N LYS A 25 -9.36 7.28 0.56
CA LYS A 25 -10.23 6.30 -0.11
C LYS A 25 -9.59 4.92 -0.19
N GLY A 26 -9.00 4.51 0.92
CA GLY A 26 -8.26 3.26 1.02
C GLY A 26 -8.74 2.36 2.15
N THR A 27 -8.17 1.19 2.18
CA THR A 27 -8.32 0.24 3.28
C THR A 27 -7.14 -0.72 3.31
N ALA A 28 -7.03 -1.49 4.38
CA ALA A 28 -6.05 -2.56 4.51
C ALA A 28 -6.64 -3.68 5.37
N LYS A 29 -6.41 -4.93 4.99
CA LYS A 29 -6.93 -6.11 5.68
C LYS A 29 -5.96 -7.28 5.58
N PRO A 30 -5.99 -8.22 6.55
CA PRO A 30 -5.28 -9.49 6.39
C PRO A 30 -5.83 -10.31 5.23
N VAL A 31 -4.97 -11.09 4.61
CA VAL A 31 -5.35 -12.02 3.53
C VAL A 31 -5.87 -13.30 4.18
N GLN A 32 -7.11 -13.68 3.86
CA GLN A 32 -7.76 -14.84 4.44
C GLN A 32 -7.69 -14.79 5.98
N LYS A 33 -7.18 -15.82 6.64
CA LYS A 33 -7.00 -15.84 8.09
C LYS A 33 -5.53 -15.67 8.50
N ASP A 34 -4.68 -15.23 7.58
CA ASP A 34 -3.25 -15.03 7.85
C ASP A 34 -2.99 -13.58 8.28
N ILE A 35 -2.93 -13.39 9.60
CA ILE A 35 -2.71 -12.06 10.19
C ILE A 35 -1.32 -11.48 9.83
N LEU A 36 -0.39 -12.29 9.37
CA LEU A 36 0.95 -11.85 8.95
C LEU A 36 1.02 -11.43 7.49
N HIS A 37 -0.05 -11.63 6.73
CA HIS A 37 -0.10 -11.29 5.31
C HIS A 37 -1.29 -10.40 5.05
N TRP A 38 -1.03 -9.20 4.48
CA TRP A 38 -2.04 -8.16 4.30
C TRP A 38 -2.05 -7.64 2.88
N PHE A 39 -3.24 -7.26 2.44
CA PHE A 39 -3.43 -6.38 1.27
C PHE A 39 -4.07 -5.08 1.69
N GLY A 40 -3.76 -4.04 0.93
CA GLY A 40 -4.42 -2.76 1.04
C GLY A 40 -4.62 -2.14 -0.33
N PHE A 41 -5.39 -1.06 -0.38
CA PHE A 41 -5.44 -0.22 -1.56
C PHE A 41 -5.61 1.23 -1.16
N ILE A 42 -5.21 2.11 -2.06
CA ILE A 42 -5.47 3.54 -2.00
C ILE A 42 -5.93 4.01 -3.37
N GLU A 43 -6.71 5.09 -3.39
CA GLU A 43 -6.99 5.80 -4.63
C GLU A 43 -5.83 6.75 -4.94
N GLY A 44 -5.49 6.88 -6.22
CA GLY A 44 -4.42 7.79 -6.63
C GLY A 44 -4.74 9.25 -6.25
N PRO A 45 -3.73 10.00 -5.77
CA PRO A 45 -3.95 11.39 -5.38
C PRO A 45 -4.46 12.26 -6.53
N LYS A 46 -5.39 13.15 -6.24
CA LYS A 46 -5.90 14.11 -7.24
C LYS A 46 -4.75 15.00 -7.70
N ASN A 47 -4.82 15.40 -8.97
CA ASN A 47 -3.80 16.26 -9.61
C ASN A 47 -2.41 15.62 -9.68
N SER A 48 -2.36 14.29 -9.64
CA SER A 48 -1.14 13.52 -9.88
C SER A 48 -1.32 12.63 -11.10
N PRO A 49 -0.23 12.04 -11.64
CA PRO A 49 -0.33 11.04 -12.70
C PRO A 49 -1.14 9.79 -12.33
N TYR A 50 -1.46 9.63 -11.05
CA TYR A 50 -2.14 8.46 -10.49
C TYR A 50 -3.63 8.70 -10.24
N ASP A 51 -4.09 9.90 -10.50
CA ASP A 51 -5.49 10.31 -10.31
C ASP A 51 -6.44 9.32 -10.98
N LYS A 52 -7.53 9.00 -10.28
CA LYS A 52 -8.59 8.07 -10.73
C LYS A 52 -8.18 6.59 -10.79
N GLY A 53 -6.94 6.25 -10.47
CA GLY A 53 -6.50 4.87 -10.36
C GLY A 53 -6.69 4.33 -8.94
N ILE A 54 -6.84 3.02 -8.83
CA ILE A 54 -6.84 2.31 -7.56
C ILE A 54 -5.57 1.46 -7.52
N TYR A 55 -4.79 1.63 -6.47
CA TYR A 55 -3.46 1.02 -6.35
C TYR A 55 -3.43 0.08 -5.16
N TYR A 56 -3.25 -1.21 -5.45
CA TYR A 56 -3.18 -2.27 -4.46
C TYR A 56 -1.75 -2.48 -4.01
N PHE A 57 -1.57 -2.71 -2.72
CA PHE A 57 -0.25 -3.05 -2.16
C PHE A 57 -0.36 -4.24 -1.23
N GLU A 58 0.75 -4.94 -1.07
CA GLU A 58 0.87 -6.15 -0.26
C GLU A 58 1.89 -5.91 0.84
N MET A 59 1.60 -6.40 2.04
CA MET A 59 2.50 -6.31 3.18
C MET A 59 2.65 -7.69 3.82
N LYS A 60 3.88 -8.02 4.22
CA LYS A 60 4.17 -9.24 4.96
C LYS A 60 4.89 -8.89 6.25
N PHE A 61 4.42 -9.45 7.34
CA PHE A 61 4.92 -9.17 8.69
C PHE A 61 5.51 -10.42 9.31
N THR A 62 6.31 -10.21 10.36
CA THR A 62 6.74 -11.29 11.25
C THR A 62 6.18 -11.05 12.65
N THR A 63 6.37 -12.02 13.53
CA THR A 63 5.96 -11.90 14.94
C THR A 63 6.76 -10.86 15.71
N ASP A 64 7.84 -10.33 15.13
CA ASP A 64 8.64 -9.24 15.72
C ASP A 64 8.03 -7.85 15.51
N TYR A 65 6.99 -7.76 14.71
CA TYR A 65 6.25 -6.51 14.52
C TYR A 65 5.63 -6.03 15.85
N PRO A 66 5.60 -4.77 16.21
CA PRO A 66 6.08 -3.60 15.45
C PRO A 66 7.53 -3.20 15.73
N ASN A 67 8.29 -3.97 16.52
CA ASN A 67 9.69 -3.67 16.79
C ASN A 67 10.54 -3.75 15.52
N LYS A 68 10.17 -4.66 14.63
CA LYS A 68 10.73 -4.72 13.27
C LYS A 68 9.68 -4.33 12.26
N ALA A 69 10.13 -3.67 11.19
CA ALA A 69 9.29 -3.33 10.05
C ALA A 69 8.69 -4.58 9.40
N PRO A 70 7.62 -4.43 8.59
CA PRO A 70 7.23 -5.50 7.69
C PRO A 70 8.43 -5.97 6.87
N ILE A 71 8.51 -7.27 6.61
CA ILE A 71 9.62 -7.83 5.81
C ILE A 71 9.45 -7.56 4.31
N ASP A 72 8.24 -7.21 3.88
CA ASP A 72 7.96 -6.93 2.49
C ASP A 72 6.76 -5.97 2.39
N VAL A 73 6.94 -4.90 1.62
CA VAL A 73 5.86 -3.98 1.23
C VAL A 73 6.06 -3.68 -0.25
N ARG A 74 5.10 -4.09 -1.07
CA ARG A 74 5.21 -3.88 -2.51
C ARG A 74 3.89 -3.49 -3.12
N MET A 75 3.97 -2.71 -4.20
CA MET A 75 2.83 -2.40 -5.03
C MET A 75 2.48 -3.63 -5.88
N LYS A 76 1.21 -4.02 -5.91
CA LYS A 76 0.71 -5.13 -6.73
C LYS A 76 0.09 -4.64 -8.03
N THR A 77 -0.49 -3.45 -8.02
CA THR A 77 -0.94 -2.80 -9.26
C THR A 77 0.27 -2.31 -10.02
N PRO A 78 0.41 -2.64 -11.31
CA PRO A 78 1.44 -2.04 -12.13
C PRO A 78 1.33 -0.53 -12.12
N ILE A 79 2.49 0.13 -11.93
CA ILE A 79 2.56 1.58 -11.78
C ILE A 79 3.89 2.08 -12.32
N TYR A 80 3.90 3.25 -12.93
CA TYR A 80 5.14 3.94 -13.26
C TYR A 80 5.38 5.06 -12.26
N HIS A 81 6.36 4.87 -11.39
CA HIS A 81 6.75 5.83 -10.36
C HIS A 81 8.25 5.74 -10.11
N GLU A 82 8.93 6.89 -9.92
CA GLU A 82 10.39 6.89 -9.77
C GLU A 82 10.89 6.09 -8.55
N ASN A 83 10.08 5.97 -7.49
CA ASN A 83 10.48 5.26 -6.27
C ASN A 83 9.89 3.86 -6.14
N ILE A 84 9.28 3.34 -7.20
CA ILE A 84 8.66 2.01 -7.20
C ILE A 84 9.23 1.21 -8.38
N SER A 85 9.72 -0.01 -8.09
CA SER A 85 10.31 -0.82 -9.15
C SER A 85 9.25 -1.30 -10.13
N ASN A 86 9.54 -1.18 -11.44
CA ASN A 86 8.61 -1.56 -12.51
C ASN A 86 8.35 -3.07 -12.55
N SER A 87 9.34 -3.87 -12.18
CA SER A 87 9.28 -5.33 -12.35
C SER A 87 8.66 -6.03 -11.16
N GLN A 88 8.87 -5.53 -9.93
CA GLN A 88 8.49 -6.24 -8.71
C GLN A 88 7.61 -5.42 -7.77
N GLY A 89 7.44 -4.12 -8.01
CA GLY A 89 6.60 -3.25 -7.20
C GLY A 89 7.22 -2.87 -5.86
N HIS A 90 8.52 -3.12 -5.64
CA HIS A 90 9.19 -2.70 -4.41
C HIS A 90 9.14 -1.19 -4.27
N ILE A 91 8.84 -0.72 -3.05
CA ILE A 91 8.67 0.69 -2.74
C ILE A 91 9.86 1.15 -1.90
N CYS A 92 10.57 2.18 -2.39
CA CYS A 92 11.66 2.81 -1.66
C CYS A 92 11.15 4.07 -0.98
N PHE A 93 10.91 4.02 0.33
CA PHE A 93 10.41 5.15 1.09
C PHE A 93 10.87 5.13 2.55
N SER A 94 11.04 6.33 3.11
CA SER A 94 11.66 6.50 4.42
C SER A 94 10.83 5.93 5.57
N TYR A 95 9.50 5.89 5.43
CA TYR A 95 8.63 5.33 6.47
C TYR A 95 9.02 3.88 6.81
N LEU A 96 9.45 3.12 5.79
CA LEU A 96 9.86 1.74 5.97
C LEU A 96 11.35 1.64 6.33
N SER A 97 12.23 2.40 5.65
CA SER A 97 13.68 2.33 5.88
C SER A 97 14.11 2.89 7.24
N ASN A 98 13.35 3.84 7.79
CA ASN A 98 13.56 4.44 9.10
C ASN A 98 12.51 3.99 10.11
N TRP A 99 12.12 2.73 10.06
CA TRP A 99 11.04 2.17 10.87
C TRP A 99 11.27 2.38 12.37
N GLN A 100 10.23 2.80 13.07
CA GLN A 100 10.20 2.88 14.53
C GLN A 100 9.00 2.08 15.04
N ASN A 101 9.07 1.59 16.28
CA ASN A 101 8.03 0.73 16.84
C ASN A 101 6.66 1.40 17.02
N LYS A 102 6.60 2.72 16.90
CA LYS A 102 5.33 3.48 16.89
C LYS A 102 4.68 3.55 15.51
N ASN A 103 5.40 3.14 14.46
CA ASN A 103 4.86 3.10 13.10
C ASN A 103 3.84 1.97 12.98
N ASP A 104 2.90 2.12 12.05
CA ASP A 104 1.78 1.19 11.93
C ASP A 104 1.32 1.02 10.47
N ILE A 105 0.34 0.16 10.28
CA ILE A 105 -0.20 -0.16 8.95
C ILE A 105 -0.88 1.06 8.33
N ALA A 106 -1.65 1.80 9.10
CA ALA A 106 -2.29 3.02 8.59
C ALA A 106 -1.23 4.02 8.11
N GLY A 107 -0.13 4.16 8.85
CA GLY A 107 1.00 4.99 8.45
C GLY A 107 1.65 4.54 7.17
N ILE A 108 1.77 3.22 6.94
CA ILE A 108 2.28 2.69 5.67
C ILE A 108 1.40 3.15 4.50
N ALA A 109 0.08 3.02 4.65
CA ALA A 109 -0.87 3.43 3.60
C ALA A 109 -0.78 4.93 3.32
N PHE A 110 -0.74 5.77 4.35
CA PHE A 110 -0.54 7.22 4.18
C PHE A 110 0.80 7.56 3.55
N ALA A 111 1.85 6.84 3.91
CA ALA A 111 3.18 7.06 3.34
C ALA A 111 3.23 6.70 1.85
N ILE A 112 2.55 5.64 1.44
CA ILE A 112 2.42 5.29 0.02
C ILE A 112 1.64 6.39 -0.72
N PHE A 113 0.53 6.84 -0.16
CA PHE A 113 -0.25 7.93 -0.75
C PHE A 113 0.59 9.19 -0.95
N ASP A 114 1.34 9.59 0.07
CA ASP A 114 2.21 10.76 0.00
C ASP A 114 3.33 10.58 -1.02
N LEU A 115 3.89 9.37 -1.14
CA LEU A 115 4.92 9.08 -2.12
C LEU A 115 4.39 9.22 -3.55
N LEU A 116 3.15 8.77 -3.81
CA LEU A 116 2.52 8.96 -5.12
C LEU A 116 2.32 10.43 -5.43
N ARG A 117 2.01 11.24 -4.41
CA ARG A 117 1.81 12.67 -4.58
C ARG A 117 3.13 13.44 -4.67
N TYR A 118 4.13 13.04 -3.90
CA TYR A 118 5.43 13.71 -3.78
C TYR A 118 6.57 12.70 -3.93
N PRO A 119 7.00 12.40 -5.16
CA PRO A 119 8.13 11.48 -5.38
C PRO A 119 9.40 11.99 -4.72
N ASN A 120 10.24 11.06 -4.26
CA ASN A 120 11.53 11.36 -3.66
C ASN A 120 12.66 11.21 -4.68
N PRO A 121 13.23 12.29 -5.20
CA PRO A 121 14.30 12.21 -6.20
C PRO A 121 15.62 11.64 -5.66
N GLY A 122 15.76 11.51 -4.35
CA GLY A 122 16.97 10.98 -3.73
C GLY A 122 17.18 9.48 -3.85
N ASN A 123 16.11 8.71 -4.14
CA ASN A 123 16.16 7.25 -4.20
C ASN A 123 15.37 6.69 -5.40
N PRO A 124 15.76 7.02 -6.65
CA PRO A 124 14.97 6.61 -7.79
C PRO A 124 15.25 5.16 -8.22
N TYR A 125 14.19 4.41 -8.51
CA TYR A 125 14.26 3.19 -9.32
C TYR A 125 14.18 3.51 -10.82
N ASN A 126 13.47 4.59 -11.16
CA ASN A 126 13.21 5.00 -12.54
C ASN A 126 13.53 6.48 -12.71
N SER A 127 13.82 6.91 -13.94
CA SER A 127 13.94 8.33 -14.22
C SER A 127 12.61 9.03 -14.04
N THR A 128 12.64 10.28 -13.57
CA THR A 128 11.44 11.10 -13.48
C THR A 128 10.94 11.44 -14.88
N ASN A 129 9.79 10.94 -15.25
CA ASN A 129 9.13 11.25 -16.51
C ASN A 129 7.62 11.35 -16.28
N LEU A 130 7.15 12.56 -16.04
CA LEU A 130 5.75 12.81 -15.71
C LEU A 130 4.81 12.45 -16.87
N SER A 131 5.21 12.70 -18.11
CA SER A 131 4.38 12.38 -19.27
C SER A 131 4.19 10.88 -19.41
N LYS A 132 5.27 10.12 -19.26
CA LYS A 132 5.23 8.66 -19.34
C LYS A 132 4.43 8.07 -18.18
N ALA A 133 4.61 8.61 -16.98
CA ALA A 133 3.84 8.18 -15.81
C ALA A 133 2.34 8.43 -16.02
N LYS A 134 1.97 9.59 -16.51
CA LYS A 134 0.59 9.95 -16.78
C LYS A 134 -0.05 9.02 -17.80
N GLU A 135 0.63 8.79 -18.92
CA GLU A 135 0.15 7.89 -19.98
C GLU A 135 -0.01 6.46 -19.47
N PHE A 136 1.02 5.92 -18.84
CA PHE A 136 1.01 4.56 -18.32
C PHE A 136 -0.12 4.37 -17.29
N ASN A 137 -0.18 5.25 -16.32
CA ASN A 137 -1.10 5.10 -15.20
C ASN A 137 -2.56 5.33 -15.62
N GLN A 138 -2.82 6.27 -16.54
CA GLN A 138 -4.16 6.48 -17.07
C GLN A 138 -4.68 5.25 -17.82
N ASN A 139 -3.85 4.67 -18.67
CA ASN A 139 -4.23 3.47 -19.41
C ASN A 139 -4.53 2.30 -18.46
N TYR A 140 -3.76 2.19 -17.40
CA TYR A 140 -3.95 1.14 -16.41
C TYR A 140 -5.15 1.41 -15.51
N ALA A 141 -5.33 2.65 -15.08
CA ALA A 141 -6.47 3.05 -14.25
C ALA A 141 -7.81 2.78 -14.93
N MET A 142 -7.88 2.99 -16.23
CA MET A 142 -9.09 2.67 -17.00
C MET A 142 -9.44 1.18 -16.95
N ARG A 143 -8.43 0.32 -16.97
CA ARG A 143 -8.62 -1.13 -16.82
C ARG A 143 -9.06 -1.49 -15.39
N GLN A 144 -8.52 -0.79 -14.40
CA GLN A 144 -8.85 -1.01 -13.00
C GLN A 144 -10.30 -0.70 -12.67
N GLN A 145 -10.92 0.25 -13.37
CA GLN A 145 -12.33 0.59 -13.17
C GLN A 145 -13.27 -0.56 -13.51
N THR A 146 -12.83 -1.49 -14.34
CA THR A 146 -13.60 -2.69 -14.69
C THR A 146 -13.25 -3.90 -13.84
N TYR A 147 -12.28 -3.75 -12.94
CA TYR A 147 -11.80 -4.85 -12.13
C TYR A 147 -12.71 -5.07 -10.93
N ASP A 148 -13.35 -6.23 -10.89
CA ASP A 148 -14.19 -6.62 -9.76
C ASP A 148 -13.29 -7.12 -8.62
N TRP A 149 -12.86 -6.19 -7.82
CA TRP A 149 -11.95 -6.49 -6.73
C TRP A 149 -12.59 -7.30 -5.59
N ASN A 150 -13.92 -7.31 -5.51
CA ASN A 150 -14.63 -8.17 -4.57
C ASN A 150 -14.39 -9.65 -4.88
N ASN A 151 -14.24 -10.01 -6.13
CA ASN A 151 -14.02 -11.40 -6.52
C ASN A 151 -12.58 -11.86 -6.41
N SER A 152 -11.60 -10.95 -6.43
CA SER A 152 -10.21 -11.36 -6.54
C SER A 152 -9.47 -11.40 -5.22
N TRP A 153 -9.99 -10.74 -4.18
CA TRP A 153 -9.33 -10.76 -2.89
C TRP A 153 -10.24 -10.80 -1.67
N ASP A 154 -11.52 -10.95 -1.90
CA ASP A 154 -12.48 -11.17 -0.83
C ASP A 154 -12.50 -12.62 -0.34
N ILE A 155 -11.71 -13.50 -0.94
CA ILE A 155 -11.70 -14.90 -0.57
C ILE A 155 -11.12 -15.04 0.83
N GLY A 156 -11.98 -15.29 1.81
CA GLY A 156 -11.56 -15.56 3.17
C GLY A 156 -11.46 -14.34 4.09
N TRP A 157 -12.00 -13.21 3.70
CA TRP A 157 -11.97 -11.97 4.50
C TRP A 157 -13.08 -11.88 5.55
N ASN A 158 -13.56 -13.00 6.01
CA ASN A 158 -14.63 -13.09 7.03
C ASN A 158 -14.03 -13.02 8.44
N PHE A 159 -13.44 -11.91 8.78
CA PHE A 159 -12.94 -11.67 10.13
C PHE A 159 -13.95 -10.92 10.96
#